data_8e06a54349b26e9abec2867278b7deac
#
_entry.id   8e06a54349b26e9abec2867278b7deac
#
_cell.length_a   1.000
_cell.length_b   1.000
_cell.length_c   1.000
_cell.angle_alpha   90.00
_cell.angle_beta   90.00
_cell.angle_gamma   90.00
#
_symmetry.space_group_name_H-M   'P 1'
#
loop_
_entity.id
_entity.type
_entity.pdbx_description
1 polymer ?
#
loop_
_entity_poly.entity_id
_entity_poly.type
_entity_poly.pdbx_seq_one_letter_code
_entity_poly.pdbx_strand_id
1 'polypeptide(L)'
;MTNYIGADLRRIFQKQGFLWAFGAFVGCFVLLVFIYFNPSFTAETYVSKMTSFMSYFPLVVGLPTFLSVYADDFRCRSMQVAIGYGMPRERIVFAKLLESAVLLLATAAVMAVLLTVAPLLLGLAPTAQQMASLALTAGAELLRALGYGAISAVAVFLTQNATGGTILYVLLSSKTAYIVANMLLGQDFLLNTVGDLTKYLFTAMLYSCKASLVQGGQPYVWLIVALLVYIALPTIVSVVGFRKKELEF
;
A
#
# COMPACT_ATOMS: atom_id res chain seq x y z
N MET A 1 -4.61 19.19 15.38
CA MET A 1 -4.21 18.14 14.43
C MET A 1 -5.22 16.99 14.44
N THR A 2 -5.59 16.45 15.59
CA THR A 2 -6.57 15.35 15.72
C THR A 2 -7.93 15.66 15.09
N ASN A 3 -8.48 16.87 15.31
CA ASN A 3 -9.75 17.27 14.73
C ASN A 3 -9.71 17.38 13.20
N TYR A 4 -8.58 17.82 12.62
CA TYR A 4 -8.38 17.88 11.17
C TYR A 4 -8.39 16.49 10.57
N ILE A 5 -7.56 15.57 11.11
CA ILE A 5 -7.49 14.18 10.66
C ILE A 5 -8.84 13.48 10.84
N GLY A 6 -9.52 13.67 11.98
CA GLY A 6 -10.83 13.07 12.23
C GLY A 6 -11.91 13.54 11.26
N ALA A 7 -11.93 14.82 10.92
CA ALA A 7 -12.87 15.36 9.95
C ALA A 7 -12.61 14.81 8.53
N ASP A 8 -11.34 14.74 8.13
CA ASP A 8 -10.93 14.21 6.82
C ASP A 8 -11.21 12.71 6.69
N LEU A 9 -10.86 11.92 7.69
CA LEU A 9 -11.19 10.49 7.72
C LEU A 9 -12.70 10.26 7.60
N ARG A 10 -13.52 11.02 8.36
CA ARG A 10 -14.98 10.93 8.26
C ARG A 10 -15.48 11.24 6.86
N ARG A 11 -14.94 12.29 6.22
CA ARG A 11 -15.25 12.65 4.82
C ARG A 11 -14.93 11.50 3.86
N ILE A 12 -13.73 10.90 4.00
CA ILE A 12 -13.26 9.83 3.09
C ILE A 12 -14.07 8.55 3.29
N PHE A 13 -14.38 8.15 4.53
CA PHE A 13 -15.24 7.00 4.81
C PHE A 13 -16.66 7.15 4.27
N GLN A 14 -17.16 8.37 4.08
CA GLN A 14 -18.45 8.63 3.45
C GLN A 14 -18.36 8.77 1.93
N LYS A 15 -17.14 8.76 1.36
CA LYS A 15 -16.95 8.94 -0.07
C LYS A 15 -17.31 7.66 -0.83
N GLN A 16 -18.34 7.75 -1.67
CA GLN A 16 -18.82 6.61 -2.47
C GLN A 16 -17.72 5.94 -3.29
N GLY A 17 -16.84 6.71 -3.94
CA GLY A 17 -15.78 6.17 -4.79
C GLY A 17 -14.80 5.25 -4.04
N PHE A 18 -14.43 5.60 -2.80
CA PHE A 18 -13.60 4.76 -1.94
C PHE A 18 -14.33 3.48 -1.52
N LEU A 19 -15.59 3.62 -1.09
CA LEU A 19 -16.43 2.48 -0.67
C LEU A 19 -16.70 1.50 -1.81
N TRP A 20 -17.02 2.03 -3.02
CA TRP A 20 -17.23 1.19 -4.20
C TRP A 20 -15.97 0.44 -4.61
N ALA A 21 -14.79 1.07 -4.58
CA ALA A 21 -13.53 0.42 -4.92
C ALA A 21 -13.21 -0.71 -3.94
N PHE A 22 -13.36 -0.47 -2.63
CA PHE A 22 -13.14 -1.49 -1.62
C PHE A 22 -14.20 -2.60 -1.70
N GLY A 23 -15.48 -2.24 -1.87
CA GLY A 23 -16.58 -3.18 -2.07
C GLY A 23 -16.36 -4.06 -3.31
N ALA A 24 -15.91 -3.49 -4.42
CA ALA A 24 -15.57 -4.24 -5.62
C ALA A 24 -14.39 -5.22 -5.38
N PHE A 25 -13.38 -4.81 -4.62
CA PHE A 25 -12.26 -5.69 -4.27
C PHE A 25 -12.72 -6.88 -3.41
N VAL A 26 -13.56 -6.63 -2.40
CA VAL A 26 -14.17 -7.70 -1.59
C VAL A 26 -15.10 -8.58 -2.45
N GLY A 27 -15.89 -7.99 -3.34
CA GLY A 27 -16.75 -8.74 -4.27
C GLY A 27 -15.94 -9.65 -5.20
N CYS A 28 -14.83 -9.15 -5.76
CA CYS A 28 -13.91 -9.96 -6.56
C CYS A 28 -13.30 -11.10 -5.73
N PHE A 29 -12.95 -10.87 -4.46
CA PHE A 29 -12.48 -11.93 -3.56
C PHE A 29 -13.52 -13.04 -3.43
N VAL A 30 -14.77 -12.69 -3.13
CA VAL A 30 -15.86 -13.66 -2.99
C VAL A 30 -16.08 -14.43 -4.30
N LEU A 31 -16.12 -13.74 -5.43
CA LEU A 31 -16.26 -14.37 -6.75
C LEU A 31 -15.11 -15.33 -7.04
N LEU A 32 -13.87 -14.98 -6.75
CA LEU A 32 -12.74 -15.88 -6.95
C LEU A 32 -12.82 -17.13 -6.07
N VAL A 33 -13.25 -16.99 -4.83
CA VAL A 33 -13.48 -18.13 -3.94
C VAL A 33 -14.51 -19.06 -4.56
N PHE A 34 -15.64 -18.54 -5.08
CA PHE A 34 -16.65 -19.34 -5.76
C PHE A 34 -16.14 -20.04 -7.02
N ILE A 35 -15.38 -19.33 -7.86
CA ILE A 35 -14.84 -19.88 -9.13
C ILE A 35 -13.86 -21.03 -8.86
N TYR A 36 -13.03 -20.90 -7.83
CA TYR A 36 -12.05 -21.94 -7.50
C TYR A 36 -12.61 -23.06 -6.62
N PHE A 37 -13.81 -22.89 -6.07
CA PHE A 37 -14.43 -23.89 -5.21
C PHE A 37 -14.88 -25.11 -6.02
N ASN A 38 -14.10 -26.18 -5.95
CA ASN A 38 -14.37 -27.46 -6.60
C ASN A 38 -13.86 -28.60 -5.70
N PRO A 39 -14.22 -29.87 -5.96
CA PRO A 39 -13.80 -31.01 -5.13
C PRO A 39 -12.28 -31.19 -4.94
N SER A 40 -11.47 -30.61 -5.83
CA SER A 40 -10.00 -30.65 -5.74
C SER A 40 -9.42 -29.38 -5.07
N PHE A 41 -10.24 -28.50 -4.53
CA PHE A 41 -9.80 -27.25 -3.92
C PHE A 41 -9.18 -27.48 -2.54
N THR A 42 -7.87 -27.39 -2.46
CA THR A 42 -7.10 -27.62 -1.24
C THR A 42 -6.74 -26.31 -0.54
N ALA A 43 -6.40 -26.38 0.75
CA ALA A 43 -5.91 -25.22 1.51
C ALA A 43 -4.66 -24.59 0.88
N GLU A 44 -3.77 -25.38 0.29
CA GLU A 44 -2.57 -24.90 -0.40
C GLU A 44 -2.93 -24.09 -1.65
N THR A 45 -3.85 -24.61 -2.48
CA THR A 45 -4.35 -23.92 -3.67
C THR A 45 -5.03 -22.61 -3.26
N TYR A 46 -5.84 -22.60 -2.19
CA TYR A 46 -6.46 -21.41 -1.66
C TYR A 46 -5.40 -20.34 -1.29
N VAL A 47 -4.41 -20.71 -0.48
CA VAL A 47 -3.35 -19.78 -0.04
C VAL A 47 -2.59 -19.19 -1.23
N SER A 48 -2.22 -20.02 -2.20
CA SER A 48 -1.52 -19.58 -3.42
C SER A 48 -2.35 -18.57 -4.23
N LYS A 49 -3.62 -18.90 -4.50
CA LYS A 49 -4.52 -18.04 -5.29
C LYS A 49 -4.86 -16.73 -4.56
N MET A 50 -5.15 -16.79 -3.27
CA MET A 50 -5.49 -15.60 -2.49
C MET A 50 -4.29 -14.70 -2.24
N THR A 51 -3.09 -15.24 -2.06
CA THR A 51 -1.85 -14.44 -2.03
C THR A 51 -1.63 -13.72 -3.36
N SER A 52 -1.85 -14.40 -4.48
CA SER A 52 -1.75 -13.77 -5.82
C SER A 52 -2.81 -12.69 -6.03
N PHE A 53 -4.04 -12.90 -5.56
CA PHE A 53 -5.11 -11.91 -5.60
C PHE A 53 -4.77 -10.67 -4.77
N MET A 54 -4.29 -10.86 -3.53
CA MET A 54 -3.92 -9.76 -2.65
C MET A 54 -2.84 -8.86 -3.23
N SER A 55 -2.01 -9.33 -4.14
CA SER A 55 -1.00 -8.49 -4.78
C SER A 55 -1.58 -7.33 -5.63
N TYR A 56 -2.88 -7.35 -5.92
CA TYR A 56 -3.59 -6.23 -6.56
C TYR A 56 -4.13 -5.19 -5.55
N PHE A 57 -4.06 -5.47 -4.24
CA PHE A 57 -4.53 -4.58 -3.19
C PHE A 57 -3.95 -3.15 -3.29
N PRO A 58 -2.63 -2.93 -3.51
CA PRO A 58 -2.10 -1.59 -3.65
C PRO A 58 -2.70 -0.83 -4.83
N LEU A 59 -3.00 -1.50 -5.93
CA LEU A 59 -3.59 -0.86 -7.10
C LEU A 59 -5.09 -0.59 -6.92
N VAL A 60 -5.86 -1.58 -6.47
CA VAL A 60 -7.34 -1.48 -6.44
C VAL A 60 -7.85 -0.74 -5.21
N VAL A 61 -7.21 -0.90 -4.06
CA VAL A 61 -7.60 -0.23 -2.80
C VAL A 61 -6.69 0.95 -2.48
N GLY A 62 -5.40 0.78 -2.70
CA GLY A 62 -4.42 1.83 -2.40
C GLY A 62 -4.55 3.06 -3.31
N LEU A 63 -4.83 2.89 -4.60
CA LEU A 63 -5.02 4.02 -5.52
C LEU A 63 -6.23 4.89 -5.15
N PRO A 64 -7.44 4.37 -4.93
CA PRO A 64 -8.56 5.17 -4.44
C PRO A 64 -8.31 5.83 -3.09
N THR A 65 -7.55 5.17 -2.20
CA THR A 65 -7.10 5.77 -0.94
C THR A 65 -6.21 6.98 -1.22
N PHE A 66 -5.20 6.82 -2.08
CA PHE A 66 -4.28 7.89 -2.48
C PHE A 66 -5.02 9.08 -3.12
N LEU A 67 -5.93 8.80 -4.05
CA LEU A 67 -6.76 9.83 -4.69
C LEU A 67 -7.63 10.57 -3.68
N SER A 68 -8.23 9.85 -2.73
CA SER A 68 -9.11 10.46 -1.72
C SER A 68 -8.37 11.32 -0.70
N VAL A 69 -7.11 10.96 -0.38
CA VAL A 69 -6.29 11.69 0.58
C VAL A 69 -5.57 12.87 -0.07
N TYR A 70 -5.03 12.71 -1.27
CA TYR A 70 -4.19 13.73 -1.91
C TYR A 70 -4.90 14.50 -3.02
N ALA A 71 -5.53 13.82 -3.99
CA ALA A 71 -6.05 14.50 -5.17
C ALA A 71 -7.23 15.44 -4.86
N ASP A 72 -8.12 15.03 -3.96
CA ASP A 72 -9.25 15.86 -3.59
C ASP A 72 -8.83 17.13 -2.86
N ASP A 73 -7.83 17.04 -2.00
CA ASP A 73 -7.38 18.19 -1.21
C ASP A 73 -6.71 19.25 -2.07
N PHE A 74 -5.96 18.84 -3.10
CA PHE A 74 -5.42 19.79 -4.08
C PHE A 74 -6.54 20.39 -4.94
N ARG A 75 -7.52 19.56 -5.34
CA ARG A 75 -8.65 20.03 -6.16
C ARG A 75 -9.55 21.03 -5.42
N CYS A 76 -9.81 20.78 -4.13
CA CYS A 76 -10.67 21.64 -3.30
C CYS A 76 -9.89 22.74 -2.58
N ARG A 77 -8.56 22.84 -2.78
CA ARG A 77 -7.67 23.80 -2.10
C ARG A 77 -7.73 23.75 -0.56
N SER A 78 -8.17 22.62 0.02
CA SER A 78 -8.35 22.46 1.47
C SER A 78 -7.04 22.61 2.25
N MET A 79 -5.91 22.18 1.66
CA MET A 79 -4.59 22.38 2.26
C MET A 79 -4.22 23.87 2.35
N GLN A 80 -4.56 24.67 1.34
CA GLN A 80 -4.29 26.13 1.36
C GLN A 80 -5.10 26.83 2.47
N VAL A 81 -6.37 26.43 2.62
CA VAL A 81 -7.22 26.91 3.70
C VAL A 81 -6.63 26.54 5.07
N ALA A 82 -6.19 25.29 5.25
CA ALA A 82 -5.56 24.85 6.51
C ALA A 82 -4.27 25.63 6.83
N ILE A 83 -3.46 25.95 5.82
CA ILE A 83 -2.25 26.78 5.97
C ILE A 83 -2.65 28.23 6.34
N GLY A 84 -3.68 28.78 5.70
CA GLY A 84 -4.21 30.10 6.02
C GLY A 84 -4.71 30.23 7.47
N TYR A 85 -5.23 29.16 8.05
CA TYR A 85 -5.58 29.04 9.47
C TYR A 85 -4.37 28.78 10.40
N GLY A 86 -3.14 28.86 9.90
CA GLY A 86 -1.93 28.75 10.69
C GLY A 86 -1.42 27.31 10.90
N MET A 87 -1.91 26.34 10.14
CA MET A 87 -1.38 24.97 10.24
C MET A 87 0.00 24.89 9.57
N PRO A 88 1.07 24.42 10.27
CA PRO A 88 2.38 24.24 9.67
C PRO A 88 2.35 23.20 8.55
N ARG A 89 3.04 23.49 7.46
CA ARG A 89 3.10 22.61 6.26
C ARG A 89 3.55 21.17 6.57
N GLU A 90 4.49 21.03 7.51
CA GLU A 90 4.96 19.71 7.98
C GLU A 90 3.82 18.87 8.56
N ARG A 91 2.96 19.50 9.38
CA ARG A 91 1.83 18.80 9.99
C ARG A 91 0.82 18.32 8.96
N ILE A 92 0.69 19.02 7.83
CA ILE A 92 -0.17 18.58 6.73
C ILE A 92 0.39 17.31 6.10
N VAL A 93 1.71 17.26 5.79
CA VAL A 93 2.34 16.06 5.21
C VAL A 93 2.17 14.85 6.13
N PHE A 94 2.46 15.00 7.43
CA PHE A 94 2.27 13.93 8.40
C PHE A 94 0.80 13.53 8.58
N ALA A 95 -0.14 14.50 8.55
CA ALA A 95 -1.56 14.21 8.63
C ALA A 95 -2.00 13.33 7.45
N LYS A 96 -1.60 13.68 6.22
CA LYS A 96 -1.94 12.92 5.02
C LYS A 96 -1.35 11.49 5.01
N LEU A 97 -0.11 11.34 5.49
CA LEU A 97 0.48 10.01 5.66
C LEU A 97 -0.31 9.19 6.69
N LEU A 98 -0.67 9.79 7.82
CA LEU A 98 -1.44 9.12 8.87
C LEU A 98 -2.84 8.74 8.41
N GLU A 99 -3.54 9.63 7.69
CA GLU A 99 -4.84 9.35 7.08
C GLU A 99 -4.76 8.15 6.13
N SER A 100 -3.75 8.14 5.24
CA SER A 100 -3.50 7.01 4.33
C SER A 100 -3.23 5.72 5.11
N ALA A 101 -2.42 5.79 6.16
CA ALA A 101 -2.08 4.63 6.99
C ALA A 101 -3.32 4.06 7.70
N VAL A 102 -4.19 4.90 8.27
CA VAL A 102 -5.41 4.48 8.95
C VAL A 102 -6.38 3.82 7.98
N LEU A 103 -6.60 4.41 6.81
CA LEU A 103 -7.50 3.86 5.79
C LEU A 103 -7.01 2.51 5.25
N LEU A 104 -5.72 2.43 4.92
CA LEU A 104 -5.11 1.18 4.45
C LEU A 104 -5.09 0.12 5.54
N LEU A 105 -4.84 0.50 6.81
CA LEU A 105 -4.89 -0.43 7.93
C LEU A 105 -6.30 -1.00 8.13
N ALA A 106 -7.31 -0.15 8.09
CA ALA A 106 -8.71 -0.59 8.24
C ALA A 106 -9.11 -1.56 7.12
N THR A 107 -8.81 -1.23 5.86
CA THR A 107 -9.14 -2.11 4.72
C THR A 107 -8.32 -3.39 4.70
N ALA A 108 -7.03 -3.34 5.03
CA ALA A 108 -6.18 -4.53 5.12
C ALA A 108 -6.59 -5.44 6.28
N ALA A 109 -7.01 -4.88 7.43
CA ALA A 109 -7.52 -5.66 8.56
C ALA A 109 -8.79 -6.44 8.16
N VAL A 110 -9.74 -5.80 7.48
CA VAL A 110 -10.93 -6.48 6.96
C VAL A 110 -10.52 -7.60 5.99
N MET A 111 -9.60 -7.33 5.06
CA MET A 111 -9.12 -8.37 4.14
C MET A 111 -8.39 -9.50 4.86
N ALA A 112 -7.57 -9.20 5.88
CA ALA A 112 -6.91 -10.24 6.68
C ALA A 112 -7.92 -11.17 7.37
N VAL A 113 -9.00 -10.61 7.93
CA VAL A 113 -10.08 -11.41 8.52
C VAL A 113 -10.76 -12.26 7.46
N LEU A 114 -11.13 -11.68 6.31
CA LEU A 114 -11.78 -12.43 5.23
C LEU A 114 -10.90 -13.57 4.72
N LEU A 115 -9.61 -13.31 4.49
CA LEU A 115 -8.63 -14.30 4.02
C LEU A 115 -8.44 -15.46 5.01
N THR A 116 -8.51 -15.19 6.30
CA THR A 116 -8.28 -16.22 7.34
C THR A 116 -9.57 -16.95 7.72
N VAL A 117 -10.73 -16.31 7.66
CA VAL A 117 -12.01 -16.93 8.02
C VAL A 117 -12.58 -17.75 6.85
N ALA A 118 -12.44 -17.30 5.61
CA ALA A 118 -13.04 -17.98 4.46
C ALA A 118 -12.61 -19.46 4.31
N PRO A 119 -11.34 -19.86 4.44
CA PRO A 119 -10.97 -21.27 4.31
C PRO A 119 -11.55 -22.14 5.43
N LEU A 120 -11.78 -21.58 6.62
CA LEU A 120 -12.44 -22.29 7.73
C LEU A 120 -13.93 -22.53 7.42
N LEU A 121 -14.62 -21.52 6.88
CA LEU A 121 -16.03 -21.64 6.46
C LEU A 121 -16.23 -22.62 5.30
N LEU A 122 -15.22 -22.76 4.43
CA LEU A 122 -15.21 -23.69 3.32
C LEU A 122 -14.85 -25.13 3.73
N GLY A 123 -14.57 -25.38 5.01
CA GLY A 123 -14.14 -26.68 5.50
C GLY A 123 -12.73 -27.10 5.06
N LEU A 124 -11.95 -26.16 4.52
CA LEU A 124 -10.53 -26.36 4.26
C LEU A 124 -9.81 -26.37 5.61
N ALA A 125 -8.90 -27.30 5.83
CA ALA A 125 -8.10 -27.40 7.07
C ALA A 125 -6.72 -26.76 6.90
N PRO A 126 -6.62 -25.40 6.88
CA PRO A 126 -5.33 -24.73 6.70
C PRO A 126 -4.45 -24.93 7.93
N THR A 127 -3.16 -25.12 7.71
CA THR A 127 -2.17 -25.19 8.79
C THR A 127 -1.98 -23.81 9.45
N ALA A 128 -1.50 -23.77 10.68
CA ALA A 128 -1.19 -22.51 11.38
C ALA A 128 -0.21 -21.62 10.57
N GLN A 129 0.74 -22.25 9.89
CA GLN A 129 1.71 -21.57 9.02
C GLN A 129 1.03 -20.94 7.78
N GLN A 130 0.06 -21.63 7.19
CA GLN A 130 -0.74 -21.11 6.08
C GLN A 130 -1.61 -19.92 6.50
N MET A 131 -2.23 -20.00 7.68
CA MET A 131 -3.00 -18.89 8.27
C MET A 131 -2.13 -17.67 8.54
N ALA A 132 -0.95 -17.87 9.15
CA ALA A 132 0.03 -16.80 9.35
C ALA A 132 0.47 -16.18 8.02
N SER A 133 0.73 -17.00 6.99
CA SER A 133 1.07 -16.51 5.66
C SER A 133 -0.01 -15.61 5.04
N LEU A 134 -1.29 -15.94 5.20
CA LEU A 134 -2.41 -15.12 4.71
C LEU A 134 -2.49 -13.78 5.45
N ALA A 135 -2.41 -13.80 6.78
CA ALA A 135 -2.43 -12.57 7.58
C ALA A 135 -1.24 -11.65 7.27
N LEU A 136 -0.02 -12.23 7.19
CA LEU A 136 1.18 -11.50 6.83
C LEU A 136 1.14 -10.98 5.38
N THR A 137 0.42 -11.63 4.48
CA THR A 137 0.20 -11.11 3.13
C THR A 137 -0.56 -9.79 3.17
N ALA A 138 -1.66 -9.71 3.94
CA ALA A 138 -2.41 -8.46 4.07
C ALA A 138 -1.54 -7.34 4.64
N GLY A 139 -0.69 -7.64 5.64
CA GLY A 139 0.27 -6.69 6.20
C GLY A 139 1.34 -6.23 5.20
N ALA A 140 1.89 -7.15 4.41
CA ALA A 140 2.88 -6.81 3.39
C ALA A 140 2.29 -5.92 2.29
N GLU A 141 1.05 -6.21 1.84
CA GLU A 141 0.38 -5.41 0.83
C GLU A 141 -0.05 -4.03 1.33
N LEU A 142 -0.43 -3.92 2.61
CA LEU A 142 -0.64 -2.64 3.29
C LEU A 142 0.63 -1.79 3.27
N LEU A 143 1.77 -2.35 3.71
CA LEU A 143 3.04 -1.64 3.74
C LEU A 143 3.48 -1.25 2.34
N ARG A 144 3.26 -2.11 1.34
CA ARG A 144 3.54 -1.83 -0.07
C ARG A 144 2.71 -0.66 -0.59
N ALA A 145 1.41 -0.64 -0.31
CA ALA A 145 0.53 0.46 -0.68
C ALA A 145 0.93 1.78 -0.02
N LEU A 146 1.28 1.74 1.27
CA LEU A 146 1.70 2.91 2.03
C LEU A 146 3.06 3.45 1.53
N GLY A 147 4.04 2.59 1.26
CA GLY A 147 5.34 3.00 0.75
C GLY A 147 5.25 3.62 -0.66
N TYR A 148 4.48 3.02 -1.56
CA TYR A 148 4.24 3.61 -2.87
C TYR A 148 3.46 4.93 -2.76
N GLY A 149 2.53 5.04 -1.80
CA GLY A 149 1.85 6.28 -1.48
C GLY A 149 2.82 7.37 -0.99
N ALA A 150 3.76 7.02 -0.10
CA ALA A 150 4.76 7.95 0.41
C ALA A 150 5.70 8.47 -0.68
N ILE A 151 6.18 7.58 -1.58
CA ILE A 151 7.00 7.97 -2.74
C ILE A 151 6.21 8.88 -3.69
N SER A 152 4.96 8.53 -3.98
CA SER A 152 4.10 9.30 -4.88
C SER A 152 3.70 10.65 -4.30
N ALA A 153 3.57 10.74 -2.97
CA ALA A 153 3.33 11.99 -2.27
C ALA A 153 4.48 13.00 -2.43
N VAL A 154 5.72 12.54 -2.60
CA VAL A 154 6.85 13.43 -2.94
C VAL A 154 6.55 14.21 -4.21
N ALA A 155 6.11 13.52 -5.27
CA ALA A 155 5.74 14.17 -6.52
C ALA A 155 4.58 15.16 -6.31
N VAL A 156 3.56 14.78 -5.56
CA VAL A 156 2.41 15.67 -5.26
C VAL A 156 2.85 16.95 -4.57
N PHE A 157 3.64 16.85 -3.51
CA PHE A 157 4.07 18.01 -2.72
C PHE A 157 5.10 18.88 -3.44
N LEU A 158 5.96 18.28 -4.28
CA LEU A 158 6.94 19.03 -5.07
C LEU A 158 6.32 19.73 -6.28
N THR A 159 5.38 19.11 -6.97
CA THR A 159 4.74 19.67 -8.17
C THR A 159 3.48 20.46 -7.86
N GLN A 160 2.93 20.34 -6.64
CA GLN A 160 1.61 20.85 -6.24
C GLN A 160 0.48 20.35 -7.16
N ASN A 161 0.72 19.20 -7.80
CA ASN A 161 -0.20 18.59 -8.73
C ASN A 161 -0.40 17.11 -8.38
N ALA A 162 -1.64 16.74 -8.10
CA ALA A 162 -1.98 15.37 -7.77
C ALA A 162 -1.85 14.39 -8.95
N THR A 163 -1.96 14.88 -10.20
CA THR A 163 -1.93 14.03 -11.40
C THR A 163 -0.60 13.31 -11.56
N GLY A 164 0.53 14.03 -11.40
CA GLY A 164 1.87 13.44 -11.48
C GLY A 164 2.09 12.36 -10.40
N GLY A 165 1.67 12.65 -9.16
CA GLY A 165 1.72 11.68 -8.07
C GLY A 165 0.84 10.46 -8.32
N THR A 166 -0.35 10.65 -8.91
CA THR A 166 -1.25 9.55 -9.26
C THR A 166 -0.64 8.63 -10.32
N ILE A 167 -0.05 9.20 -11.37
CA ILE A 167 0.64 8.42 -12.41
C ILE A 167 1.78 7.61 -11.80
N LEU A 168 2.60 8.25 -10.96
CA LEU A 168 3.70 7.57 -10.26
C LEU A 168 3.19 6.44 -9.37
N TYR A 169 2.10 6.67 -8.63
CA TYR A 169 1.47 5.63 -7.80
C TYR A 169 1.03 4.42 -8.64
N VAL A 170 0.33 4.65 -9.74
CA VAL A 170 -0.13 3.59 -10.65
C VAL A 170 1.06 2.80 -11.21
N LEU A 171 2.12 3.49 -11.64
CA LEU A 171 3.33 2.83 -12.13
C LEU A 171 3.96 1.95 -11.06
N LEU A 172 4.19 2.46 -9.85
CA LEU A 172 4.83 1.73 -8.76
C LEU A 172 3.98 0.55 -8.26
N SER A 173 2.65 0.71 -8.19
CA SER A 173 1.73 -0.33 -7.70
C SER A 173 1.45 -1.42 -8.74
N SER A 174 1.76 -1.19 -10.02
CA SER A 174 1.51 -2.17 -11.07
C SER A 174 2.49 -3.35 -11.01
N LYS A 175 1.99 -4.55 -11.20
CA LYS A 175 2.85 -5.76 -11.34
C LYS A 175 3.83 -5.65 -12.50
N THR A 176 3.43 -4.99 -13.58
CA THR A 176 4.25 -4.82 -14.78
C THR A 176 5.51 -4.03 -14.46
N ALA A 177 5.39 -2.91 -13.72
CA ALA A 177 6.54 -2.12 -13.32
C ALA A 177 7.52 -2.91 -12.43
N TYR A 178 6.99 -3.71 -11.51
CA TYR A 178 7.82 -4.60 -10.70
C TYR A 178 8.56 -5.64 -11.56
N ILE A 179 7.87 -6.28 -12.52
CA ILE A 179 8.48 -7.25 -13.42
C ILE A 179 9.58 -6.59 -14.26
N VAL A 180 9.30 -5.42 -14.85
CA VAL A 180 10.29 -4.67 -15.66
C VAL A 180 11.49 -4.28 -14.81
N ALA A 181 11.28 -3.75 -13.60
CA ALA A 181 12.37 -3.40 -12.70
C ALA A 181 13.21 -4.62 -12.32
N ASN A 182 12.57 -5.75 -12.05
CA ASN A 182 13.26 -7.00 -11.73
C ASN A 182 14.07 -7.54 -12.91
N MET A 183 13.53 -7.45 -14.13
CA MET A 183 14.25 -7.83 -15.34
C MET A 183 15.46 -6.92 -15.63
N LEU A 184 15.30 -5.60 -15.45
CA LEU A 184 16.38 -4.65 -15.66
C LEU A 184 17.52 -4.81 -14.63
N LEU A 185 17.17 -4.95 -13.36
CA LEU A 185 18.16 -5.11 -12.27
C LEU A 185 18.76 -6.50 -12.22
N GLY A 186 18.08 -7.51 -12.76
CA GLY A 186 18.56 -8.91 -12.86
C GLY A 186 19.40 -9.20 -14.09
N GLN A 187 19.81 -8.19 -14.87
CA GLN A 187 20.68 -8.41 -16.03
C GLN A 187 22.10 -8.82 -15.60
N ASP A 188 22.71 -9.74 -16.33
CA ASP A 188 24.04 -10.29 -16.04
C ASP A 188 25.11 -9.23 -15.87
N PHE A 189 25.05 -8.14 -16.63
CA PHE A 189 25.96 -6.99 -16.50
C PHE A 189 25.88 -6.36 -15.11
N LEU A 190 24.67 -6.13 -14.60
CA LEU A 190 24.47 -5.53 -13.27
C LEU A 190 24.80 -6.52 -12.15
N LEU A 191 24.42 -7.78 -12.30
CA LEU A 191 24.72 -8.85 -11.34
C LEU A 191 26.24 -9.00 -11.15
N ASN A 192 27.01 -8.95 -12.23
CA ASN A 192 28.46 -9.12 -12.19
C ASN A 192 29.22 -7.85 -11.71
N THR A 193 28.62 -6.65 -11.87
CA THR A 193 29.29 -5.38 -11.52
C THR A 193 28.95 -4.90 -10.12
N VAL A 194 27.67 -4.96 -9.73
CA VAL A 194 27.14 -4.37 -8.49
C VAL A 194 26.57 -5.43 -7.55
N GLY A 195 26.31 -6.63 -8.06
CA GLY A 195 25.65 -7.71 -7.36
C GLY A 195 24.13 -7.67 -7.54
N ASP A 196 23.42 -8.57 -6.85
CA ASP A 196 21.97 -8.71 -6.96
C ASP A 196 21.23 -7.55 -6.30
N LEU A 197 20.81 -6.59 -7.12
CA LEU A 197 20.02 -5.42 -6.70
C LEU A 197 18.53 -5.72 -6.61
N THR A 198 18.04 -6.83 -7.19
CA THR A 198 16.60 -7.17 -7.21
C THR A 198 16.04 -7.36 -5.81
N LYS A 199 16.86 -7.86 -4.88
CA LYS A 199 16.50 -8.07 -3.46
C LYS A 199 16.21 -6.78 -2.69
N TYR A 200 16.70 -5.63 -3.17
CA TYR A 200 16.44 -4.32 -2.55
C TYR A 200 15.17 -3.65 -3.06
N LEU A 201 14.51 -4.19 -4.08
CA LEU A 201 13.20 -3.71 -4.48
C LEU A 201 12.22 -3.84 -3.32
N PHE A 202 11.42 -2.80 -3.07
CA PHE A 202 10.51 -2.75 -1.92
C PHE A 202 9.60 -3.99 -1.82
N THR A 203 9.00 -4.39 -2.94
CA THR A 203 8.18 -5.61 -3.01
C THR A 203 8.98 -6.87 -2.64
N ALA A 204 10.21 -7.01 -3.17
CA ALA A 204 11.08 -8.16 -2.88
C ALA A 204 11.48 -8.19 -1.40
N MET A 205 11.84 -7.03 -0.82
CA MET A 205 12.16 -6.93 0.61
C MET A 205 10.99 -7.34 1.49
N LEU A 206 9.78 -6.85 1.22
CA LEU A 206 8.60 -7.19 2.02
C LEU A 206 8.24 -8.67 1.90
N TYR A 207 8.33 -9.25 0.71
CA TYR A 207 8.02 -10.67 0.51
C TYR A 207 9.09 -11.60 1.12
N SER A 208 10.37 -11.21 1.09
CA SER A 208 11.42 -11.96 1.78
C SER A 208 11.26 -11.89 3.30
N CYS A 209 10.90 -10.72 3.85
CA CYS A 209 10.56 -10.57 5.26
C CYS A 209 9.35 -11.44 5.65
N LYS A 210 8.28 -11.41 4.84
CA LYS A 210 7.11 -12.27 5.02
C LYS A 210 7.51 -13.75 5.04
N ALA A 211 8.27 -14.22 4.05
CA ALA A 211 8.68 -15.61 3.95
C ALA A 211 9.51 -16.05 5.16
N SER A 212 10.44 -15.20 5.61
CA SER A 212 11.23 -15.44 6.82
C SER A 212 10.35 -15.53 8.07
N LEU A 213 9.40 -14.60 8.26
CA LEU A 213 8.47 -14.62 9.41
C LEU A 213 7.62 -15.89 9.44
N VAL A 214 7.12 -16.35 8.28
CA VAL A 214 6.34 -17.60 8.18
C VAL A 214 7.17 -18.81 8.58
N GLN A 215 8.48 -18.78 8.37
CA GLN A 215 9.42 -19.84 8.75
C GLN A 215 9.95 -19.70 10.19
N GLY A 216 9.46 -18.72 10.96
CA GLY A 216 9.91 -18.46 12.33
C GLY A 216 11.22 -17.66 12.43
N GLY A 217 11.70 -17.10 11.34
CA GLY A 217 12.86 -16.21 11.32
C GLY A 217 12.52 -14.81 11.86
N GLN A 218 13.56 -14.00 12.07
CA GLN A 218 13.45 -12.65 12.63
C GLN A 218 14.02 -11.58 11.65
N PRO A 219 13.33 -11.26 10.56
CA PRO A 219 13.82 -10.33 9.55
C PRO A 219 13.61 -8.85 9.93
N TYR A 220 13.57 -8.52 11.23
CA TYR A 220 13.21 -7.18 11.74
C TYR A 220 14.12 -6.08 11.19
N VAL A 221 15.42 -6.34 11.05
CA VAL A 221 16.37 -5.36 10.53
C VAL A 221 16.03 -4.98 9.09
N TRP A 222 15.76 -5.97 8.24
CA TRP A 222 15.39 -5.75 6.83
C TRP A 222 14.04 -5.04 6.71
N LEU A 223 13.10 -5.37 7.58
CA LEU A 223 11.79 -4.69 7.63
C LEU A 223 11.96 -3.22 8.03
N ILE A 224 12.77 -2.92 9.07
CA ILE A 224 13.06 -1.55 9.49
C ILE A 224 13.73 -0.77 8.36
N VAL A 225 14.73 -1.34 7.70
CA VAL A 225 15.40 -0.71 6.55
C VAL A 225 14.40 -0.42 5.43
N ALA A 226 13.52 -1.35 5.08
CA ALA A 226 12.49 -1.14 4.09
C ALA A 226 11.56 0.02 4.44
N LEU A 227 11.10 0.10 5.70
CA LEU A 227 10.24 1.18 6.18
C LEU A 227 10.95 2.54 6.17
N LEU A 228 12.22 2.58 6.59
CA LEU A 228 13.02 3.81 6.59
C LEU A 228 13.24 4.34 5.16
N VAL A 229 13.63 3.47 4.24
CA VAL A 229 13.96 3.86 2.86
C VAL A 229 12.70 4.22 2.06
N TYR A 230 11.62 3.45 2.19
CA TYR A 230 10.45 3.57 1.31
C TYR A 230 9.27 4.34 1.92
N ILE A 231 9.27 4.62 3.22
CA ILE A 231 8.23 5.44 3.87
C ILE A 231 8.83 6.67 4.55
N ALA A 232 9.80 6.52 5.45
CA ALA A 232 10.31 7.63 6.23
C ALA A 232 11.09 8.63 5.37
N LEU A 233 12.01 8.16 4.52
CA LEU A 233 12.82 9.02 3.66
C LEU A 233 11.95 9.80 2.66
N PRO A 234 11.01 9.21 1.88
CA PRO A 234 10.13 9.98 1.02
C PRO A 234 9.26 10.99 1.79
N THR A 235 8.81 10.64 3.00
CA THR A 235 8.06 11.56 3.85
C THR A 235 8.89 12.76 4.26
N ILE A 236 10.16 12.56 4.66
CA ILE A 236 11.09 13.65 4.99
C ILE A 236 11.33 14.53 3.76
N VAL A 237 11.56 13.93 2.59
CA VAL A 237 11.74 14.68 1.32
C VAL A 237 10.48 15.50 1.01
N SER A 238 9.29 14.94 1.19
CA SER A 238 8.02 15.66 1.03
C SER A 238 7.92 16.87 1.98
N VAL A 239 8.29 16.69 3.25
CA VAL A 239 8.29 17.77 4.25
C VAL A 239 9.25 18.88 3.85
N VAL A 240 10.51 18.53 3.54
CA VAL A 240 11.55 19.51 3.19
C VAL A 240 11.20 20.23 1.88
N GLY A 241 10.71 19.50 0.89
CA GLY A 241 10.30 20.07 -0.39
C GLY A 241 9.12 21.02 -0.26
N PHE A 242 8.09 20.61 0.49
CA PHE A 242 6.88 21.41 0.68
C PHE A 242 7.13 22.67 1.54
N ARG A 243 8.10 22.64 2.46
CA ARG A 243 8.49 23.84 3.23
C ARG A 243 9.09 24.94 2.37
N LYS A 244 9.95 24.56 1.40
CA LYS A 244 10.72 25.49 0.57
C LYS A 244 9.93 26.04 -0.61
N LYS A 245 8.82 25.41 -0.99
CA LYS A 245 8.07 25.79 -2.18
C LYS A 245 7.09 26.92 -1.89
N GLU A 246 7.05 27.92 -2.78
CA GLU A 246 6.01 28.95 -2.76
C GLU A 246 4.68 28.30 -3.16
N LEU A 247 3.58 28.73 -2.53
CA LEU A 247 2.25 28.23 -2.87
C LEU A 247 1.79 28.95 -4.14
N GLU A 248 1.58 28.20 -5.19
CA GLU A 248 0.92 28.70 -6.39
C GLU A 248 -0.59 28.80 -6.11
N PHE A 249 -1.08 30.04 -6.09
CA PHE A 249 -2.49 30.39 -5.83
C PHE A 249 -3.32 30.33 -7.12
#